data_7c06cbc121b9e2465634aa3956a8c631
#
_entry.id   7c06cbc121b9e2465634aa3956a8c631
#
_cell.length_a   1.000
_cell.length_b   1.000
_cell.length_c   1.000
_cell.angle_alpha   90.00
_cell.angle_beta   90.00
_cell.angle_gamma   90.00
#
_symmetry.space_group_name_H-M   'P 1'
#
loop_
_entity.id
_entity.type
_entity.pdbx_description
1 polymer ?
#
loop_
_entity_poly.entity_id
_entity_poly.type
_entity_poly.pdbx_seq_one_letter_code
_entity_poly.pdbx_strand_id
1 'polypeptide(L)'
;LLCILTIPHVFAQKVSNLTYSKAEKVGISSERLGRIDAMIKEAIETEQIPGAVALIARNGQIIHHKAYGNASPGLPLKENSIFRIASQTKAITSTGIMMLWEEGKFKLDDPISKYIPEFKEMGVIDTFNDADSSFTTTPAKTQITIRHLLTHTSGIGYGVIDIEKYRKMYQKAGIIDIFTAEPVLLEDNIKRLAKMPLHFNPGENYKYSEGLDVLGYLIEKISGQPLDVFFKERIFKPLGMDDTYFYLPQDKANRLVSVQTKKDDKWSILTEFPYYDPLYPVKGAKTFFSGGAGLSSTALDYAKFLQMYLNNGEYNGKRLLSRTTVRSIMANQIGDIWAGRNDHHGLAFSVINKKGEDAGGSGSEGTFSWGGYFNTQYFADPKDQIIGIIMKQTLNIKGDETGWKFKQMVFQTLND
;
A
#
# COMPACT_ATOMS: atom_id res chain seq x y z
N LEU A 1 -26.95 -39.92 -32.99
CA LEU A 1 -25.67 -39.22 -33.15
C LEU A 1 -25.60 -38.16 -32.05
N LEU A 2 -24.80 -38.41 -31.00
CA LEU A 2 -24.61 -37.45 -29.87
C LEU A 2 -23.43 -36.57 -30.22
N CYS A 3 -23.68 -35.31 -30.59
CA CYS A 3 -22.62 -34.32 -30.76
C CYS A 3 -22.15 -33.87 -29.38
N ILE A 4 -20.96 -34.33 -28.96
CA ILE A 4 -20.26 -33.80 -27.79
C ILE A 4 -19.63 -32.48 -28.20
N LEU A 5 -20.25 -31.37 -27.79
CA LEU A 5 -19.66 -30.04 -27.85
C LEU A 5 -18.52 -29.96 -26.82
N THR A 6 -17.29 -30.14 -27.27
CA THR A 6 -16.11 -29.81 -26.46
C THR A 6 -15.98 -28.30 -26.40
N ILE A 7 -16.34 -27.70 -25.26
CA ILE A 7 -16.01 -26.29 -24.94
C ILE A 7 -14.50 -26.27 -24.73
N PRO A 8 -13.74 -25.52 -25.54
CA PRO A 8 -12.32 -25.36 -25.27
C PRO A 8 -12.18 -24.59 -23.96
N HIS A 9 -11.59 -25.22 -22.94
CA HIS A 9 -11.11 -24.52 -21.76
C HIS A 9 -9.94 -23.65 -22.23
N VAL A 10 -10.22 -22.39 -22.52
CA VAL A 10 -9.17 -21.38 -22.72
C VAL A 10 -8.50 -21.20 -21.37
N PHE A 11 -7.43 -21.94 -21.13
CA PHE A 11 -6.50 -21.61 -20.05
C PHE A 11 -5.94 -20.24 -20.37
N ALA A 12 -6.29 -19.22 -19.60
CA ALA A 12 -5.68 -17.89 -19.72
C ALA A 12 -4.16 -18.07 -19.74
N GLN A 13 -3.53 -17.67 -20.81
CA GLN A 13 -2.10 -17.81 -20.99
C GLN A 13 -1.41 -17.03 -19.87
N LYS A 14 -0.62 -17.72 -19.07
CA LYS A 14 0.04 -17.14 -17.90
C LYS A 14 1.02 -16.05 -18.36
N VAL A 15 0.78 -14.83 -17.94
CA VAL A 15 1.60 -13.67 -18.29
C VAL A 15 2.94 -13.77 -17.57
N SER A 16 4.03 -14.02 -18.29
CA SER A 16 5.36 -14.08 -17.67
C SER A 16 5.87 -12.71 -17.22
N ASN A 17 5.72 -11.69 -18.06
CA ASN A 17 6.18 -10.32 -17.84
C ASN A 17 5.21 -9.29 -18.40
N LEU A 18 5.20 -8.09 -17.84
CA LEU A 18 4.54 -6.94 -18.43
C LEU A 18 5.29 -6.51 -19.70
N THR A 19 4.55 -6.32 -20.80
CA THR A 19 5.09 -5.84 -22.08
C THR A 19 4.20 -4.74 -22.64
N TYR A 20 4.75 -3.82 -23.43
CA TYR A 20 3.97 -2.75 -24.06
C TYR A 20 3.19 -3.26 -25.28
N SER A 21 1.95 -2.77 -25.44
CA SER A 21 1.08 -3.12 -26.54
C SER A 21 0.13 -1.98 -26.93
N LYS A 22 -0.55 -2.15 -28.07
CA LYS A 22 -1.70 -1.29 -28.45
C LYS A 22 -2.93 -1.73 -27.66
N ALA A 23 -3.75 -0.77 -27.28
CA ALA A 23 -4.93 -0.98 -26.44
C ALA A 23 -5.96 -1.96 -27.05
N GLU A 24 -6.19 -1.86 -28.36
CA GLU A 24 -7.17 -2.69 -29.08
C GLU A 24 -6.81 -4.18 -29.05
N LYS A 25 -5.51 -4.52 -28.94
CA LYS A 25 -5.07 -5.94 -28.87
C LYS A 25 -5.53 -6.66 -27.60
N VAL A 26 -5.93 -5.89 -26.59
CA VAL A 26 -6.40 -6.42 -25.32
C VAL A 26 -7.82 -5.94 -24.98
N GLY A 27 -8.63 -5.63 -26.00
CA GLY A 27 -10.04 -5.23 -25.81
C GLY A 27 -10.23 -3.90 -25.08
N ILE A 28 -9.33 -2.94 -25.29
CA ILE A 28 -9.39 -1.59 -24.71
C ILE A 28 -9.55 -0.55 -25.81
N SER A 29 -10.45 0.41 -25.60
CA SER A 29 -10.68 1.53 -26.51
C SER A 29 -9.62 2.62 -26.36
N SER A 30 -8.80 2.86 -27.39
CA SER A 30 -7.85 3.98 -27.43
C SER A 30 -8.54 5.33 -27.34
N GLU A 31 -9.74 5.49 -27.93
CA GLU A 31 -10.53 6.71 -27.81
C GLU A 31 -10.84 7.02 -26.35
N ARG A 32 -11.32 6.02 -25.59
CA ARG A 32 -11.66 6.19 -24.17
C ARG A 32 -10.43 6.39 -23.29
N LEU A 33 -9.27 5.80 -23.65
CA LEU A 33 -7.99 6.13 -23.00
C LEU A 33 -7.63 7.61 -23.17
N GLY A 34 -7.92 8.19 -24.35
CA GLY A 34 -7.74 9.63 -24.59
C GLY A 34 -8.54 10.53 -23.64
N ARG A 35 -9.69 10.05 -23.13
CA ARG A 35 -10.47 10.78 -22.12
C ARG A 35 -9.77 10.83 -20.76
N ILE A 36 -8.98 9.79 -20.41
CA ILE A 36 -8.12 9.76 -19.22
C ILE A 36 -7.01 10.80 -19.36
N ASP A 37 -6.37 10.88 -20.54
CA ASP A 37 -5.38 11.92 -20.83
C ASP A 37 -5.96 13.32 -20.63
N ALA A 38 -7.17 13.56 -21.15
CA ALA A 38 -7.86 14.84 -21.01
C ALA A 38 -8.17 15.17 -19.56
N MET A 39 -8.71 14.23 -18.81
CA MET A 39 -9.05 14.38 -17.38
C MET A 39 -7.83 14.76 -16.53
N ILE A 40 -6.68 14.08 -16.75
CA ILE A 40 -5.46 14.40 -15.99
C ILE A 40 -4.90 15.78 -16.39
N LYS A 41 -4.93 16.14 -17.67
CA LYS A 41 -4.51 17.46 -18.14
C LYS A 41 -5.39 18.58 -17.58
N GLU A 42 -6.72 18.41 -17.63
CA GLU A 42 -7.67 19.34 -17.03
C GLU A 42 -7.41 19.53 -15.52
N ALA A 43 -7.15 18.45 -14.79
CA ALA A 43 -6.83 18.55 -13.36
C ALA A 43 -5.52 19.32 -13.07
N ILE A 44 -4.56 19.28 -14.00
CA ILE A 44 -3.33 20.08 -13.92
C ILE A 44 -3.62 21.55 -14.29
N GLU A 45 -4.33 21.80 -15.38
CA GLU A 45 -4.70 23.15 -15.85
C GLU A 45 -5.57 23.89 -14.84
N THR A 46 -6.47 23.17 -14.14
CA THR A 46 -7.29 23.72 -13.06
C THR A 46 -6.61 23.66 -11.69
N GLU A 47 -5.31 23.36 -11.66
CA GLU A 47 -4.47 23.30 -10.45
C GLU A 47 -4.97 22.35 -9.35
N GLN A 48 -5.75 21.32 -9.67
CA GLN A 48 -6.14 20.28 -8.72
C GLN A 48 -4.94 19.42 -8.31
N ILE A 49 -4.03 19.14 -9.25
CA ILE A 49 -2.78 18.41 -9.03
C ILE A 49 -1.61 19.07 -9.79
N PRO A 50 -0.37 18.97 -9.29
CA PRO A 50 0.80 19.52 -10.00
C PRO A 50 1.29 18.61 -11.12
N GLY A 51 0.94 17.33 -11.07
CA GLY A 51 1.31 16.32 -12.04
C GLY A 51 1.01 14.90 -11.54
N ALA A 52 1.05 13.96 -12.47
CA ALA A 52 0.83 12.54 -12.20
C ALA A 52 1.60 11.64 -13.16
N VAL A 53 1.92 10.42 -12.73
CA VAL A 53 2.24 9.30 -13.62
C VAL A 53 1.10 8.31 -13.57
N ALA A 54 0.52 7.97 -14.72
CA ALA A 54 -0.54 6.99 -14.85
C ALA A 54 -0.07 5.77 -15.64
N LEU A 55 -0.36 4.57 -15.11
CA LEU A 55 -0.09 3.30 -15.78
C LEU A 55 -1.35 2.44 -15.80
N ILE A 56 -1.67 1.88 -16.97
CA ILE A 56 -2.76 0.92 -17.16
C ILE A 56 -2.19 -0.29 -17.89
N ALA A 57 -2.46 -1.48 -17.36
CA ALA A 57 -2.13 -2.72 -18.03
C ALA A 57 -3.35 -3.65 -18.02
N ARG A 58 -3.53 -4.44 -19.08
CA ARG A 58 -4.54 -5.48 -19.19
C ARG A 58 -3.95 -6.75 -19.77
N ASN A 59 -4.29 -7.91 -19.23
CA ASN A 59 -3.77 -9.21 -19.68
C ASN A 59 -2.23 -9.23 -19.78
N GLY A 60 -1.52 -8.52 -18.86
CA GLY A 60 -0.07 -8.38 -18.87
C GLY A 60 0.48 -7.44 -19.95
N GLN A 61 -0.37 -6.70 -20.64
CA GLN A 61 0.04 -5.72 -21.64
C GLN A 61 -0.14 -4.30 -21.11
N ILE A 62 0.95 -3.53 -21.01
CA ILE A 62 0.92 -2.11 -20.70
C ILE A 62 0.40 -1.36 -21.92
N ILE A 63 -0.75 -0.75 -21.78
CA ILE A 63 -1.44 -0.01 -22.86
C ILE A 63 -1.41 1.50 -22.65
N HIS A 64 -1.05 1.92 -21.43
CA HIS A 64 -0.91 3.32 -21.06
C HIS A 64 0.17 3.43 -19.98
N HIS A 65 1.18 4.24 -20.22
CA HIS A 65 2.19 4.59 -19.22
C HIS A 65 2.71 5.97 -19.59
N LYS A 66 2.21 6.99 -18.93
CA LYS A 66 2.48 8.39 -19.26
C LYS A 66 2.70 9.25 -18.02
N ALA A 67 3.55 10.26 -18.19
CA ALA A 67 3.78 11.32 -17.20
C ALA A 67 3.12 12.62 -17.66
N TYR A 68 2.56 13.37 -16.70
CA TYR A 68 1.86 14.63 -16.92
C TYR A 68 2.30 15.65 -15.85
N GLY A 69 2.49 16.91 -16.27
CA GLY A 69 2.86 17.98 -15.36
C GLY A 69 4.27 17.85 -14.77
N ASN A 70 4.44 18.29 -13.52
CA ASN A 70 5.76 18.55 -12.94
C ASN A 70 6.07 17.68 -11.72
N ALA A 71 7.33 17.21 -11.62
CA ALA A 71 7.91 16.55 -10.46
C ALA A 71 8.23 17.53 -9.32
N SER A 72 8.54 18.77 -9.68
CA SER A 72 8.66 19.95 -8.85
C SER A 72 8.43 21.18 -9.74
N PRO A 73 8.21 22.39 -9.20
CA PRO A 73 8.01 23.57 -10.01
C PRO A 73 9.11 23.73 -11.07
N GLY A 74 8.71 23.75 -12.36
CA GLY A 74 9.61 23.87 -13.49
C GLY A 74 10.37 22.59 -13.91
N LEU A 75 10.21 21.48 -13.23
CA LEU A 75 10.85 20.19 -13.58
C LEU A 75 9.79 19.17 -14.02
N PRO A 76 9.73 18.78 -15.31
CA PRO A 76 8.73 17.83 -15.79
C PRO A 76 8.83 16.46 -15.12
N LEU A 77 7.68 15.82 -14.87
CA LEU A 77 7.60 14.40 -14.53
C LEU A 77 8.07 13.54 -15.71
N LYS A 78 8.63 12.38 -15.36
CA LYS A 78 8.98 11.32 -16.33
C LYS A 78 8.29 10.03 -15.90
N GLU A 79 8.06 9.13 -16.85
CA GLU A 79 7.43 7.82 -16.59
C GLU A 79 8.19 7.00 -15.53
N ASN A 80 9.51 7.16 -15.45
CA ASN A 80 10.39 6.53 -14.48
C ASN A 80 10.64 7.38 -13.22
N SER A 81 9.85 8.42 -12.96
CA SER A 81 9.92 9.20 -11.72
C SER A 81 9.63 8.31 -10.51
N ILE A 82 10.35 8.53 -9.41
CA ILE A 82 10.23 7.75 -8.17
C ILE A 82 9.35 8.52 -7.19
N PHE A 83 8.36 7.84 -6.64
CA PHE A 83 7.38 8.39 -5.70
C PHE A 83 7.52 7.72 -4.34
N ARG A 84 7.36 8.47 -3.25
CA ARG A 84 7.12 7.89 -1.93
C ARG A 84 5.76 7.23 -1.96
N ILE A 85 5.72 5.91 -1.86
CA ILE A 85 4.46 5.15 -1.98
C ILE A 85 3.74 5.01 -0.64
N ALA A 86 4.39 5.44 0.46
CA ALA A 86 3.82 5.43 1.80
C ALA A 86 3.07 4.12 2.10
N SER A 87 1.77 4.19 2.41
CA SER A 87 0.97 3.03 2.82
C SER A 87 0.85 1.90 1.79
N GLN A 88 1.23 2.12 0.54
CA GLN A 88 1.35 1.02 -0.43
C GLN A 88 2.48 0.04 -0.04
N THR A 89 3.43 0.46 0.81
CA THR A 89 4.43 -0.40 1.45
C THR A 89 3.80 -1.56 2.21
N LYS A 90 2.62 -1.36 2.82
CA LYS A 90 1.93 -2.36 3.63
C LYS A 90 1.65 -3.66 2.88
N ALA A 91 1.25 -3.57 1.62
CA ALA A 91 1.01 -4.75 0.79
C ALA A 91 2.30 -5.57 0.57
N ILE A 92 3.44 -4.89 0.42
CA ILE A 92 4.76 -5.53 0.27
C ILE A 92 5.17 -6.22 1.58
N THR A 93 4.97 -5.54 2.72
CA THR A 93 5.23 -6.12 4.06
C THR A 93 4.33 -7.33 4.32
N SER A 94 3.03 -7.23 4.01
CA SER A 94 2.10 -8.36 4.12
C SER A 94 2.53 -9.53 3.24
N THR A 95 3.03 -9.27 2.02
CA THR A 95 3.60 -10.31 1.16
C THR A 95 4.78 -11.00 1.83
N GLY A 96 5.72 -10.24 2.41
CA GLY A 96 6.87 -10.79 3.15
C GLY A 96 6.44 -11.66 4.34
N ILE A 97 5.45 -11.22 5.11
CA ILE A 97 4.85 -12.01 6.20
C ILE A 97 4.23 -13.30 5.66
N MET A 98 3.48 -13.23 4.56
CA MET A 98 2.83 -14.42 3.99
C MET A 98 3.81 -15.41 3.34
N MET A 99 4.96 -14.95 2.87
CA MET A 99 6.06 -15.82 2.44
C MET A 99 6.63 -16.61 3.63
N LEU A 100 6.88 -15.96 4.77
CA LEU A 100 7.35 -16.63 5.98
C LEU A 100 6.28 -17.55 6.59
N TRP A 101 5.00 -17.21 6.45
CA TRP A 101 3.89 -18.07 6.84
C TRP A 101 3.84 -19.35 5.97
N GLU A 102 4.02 -19.24 4.65
CA GLU A 102 4.14 -20.42 3.76
C GLU A 102 5.30 -21.32 4.14
N GLU A 103 6.39 -20.75 4.66
CA GLU A 103 7.55 -21.50 5.17
C GLU A 103 7.30 -22.15 6.55
N GLY A 104 6.08 -22.01 7.10
CA GLY A 104 5.71 -22.61 8.39
C GLY A 104 6.37 -21.96 9.61
N LYS A 105 6.83 -20.71 9.49
CA LYS A 105 7.55 -20.02 10.59
C LYS A 105 6.63 -19.65 11.76
N PHE A 106 5.33 -19.48 11.52
CA PHE A 106 4.33 -19.12 12.52
C PHE A 106 2.91 -19.44 12.01
N LYS A 107 1.92 -19.40 12.92
CA LYS A 107 0.49 -19.38 12.58
C LYS A 107 -0.01 -17.93 12.59
N LEU A 108 -0.96 -17.59 11.71
CA LEU A 108 -1.54 -16.24 11.66
C LEU A 108 -2.16 -15.82 13.02
N ASP A 109 -2.68 -16.78 13.77
CA ASP A 109 -3.30 -16.56 15.07
C ASP A 109 -2.34 -16.77 16.26
N ASP A 110 -1.03 -16.96 16.00
CA ASP A 110 -0.03 -16.89 17.06
C ASP A 110 -0.01 -15.48 17.65
N PRO A 111 0.05 -15.33 19.00
CA PRO A 111 0.23 -14.03 19.63
C PRO A 111 1.58 -13.44 19.23
N ILE A 112 1.59 -12.15 18.87
CA ILE A 112 2.83 -11.45 18.51
C ILE A 112 3.86 -11.48 19.64
N SER A 113 3.41 -11.54 20.89
CA SER A 113 4.24 -11.63 22.09
C SER A 113 5.15 -12.87 22.14
N LYS A 114 4.84 -13.90 21.38
CA LYS A 114 5.70 -15.08 21.21
C LYS A 114 7.04 -14.72 20.54
N TYR A 115 7.06 -13.69 19.73
CA TYR A 115 8.23 -13.23 18.95
C TYR A 115 8.77 -11.88 19.44
N ILE A 116 7.88 -11.03 19.95
CA ILE A 116 8.16 -9.70 20.50
C ILE A 116 7.51 -9.62 21.89
N PRO A 117 8.23 -10.05 22.94
CA PRO A 117 7.66 -10.22 24.29
C PRO A 117 7.06 -8.95 24.90
N GLU A 118 7.49 -7.78 24.43
CA GLU A 118 7.00 -6.48 24.87
C GLU A 118 5.49 -6.30 24.67
N PHE A 119 4.86 -7.04 23.74
CA PHE A 119 3.42 -7.03 23.50
C PHE A 119 2.62 -8.02 24.37
N LYS A 120 3.24 -8.63 25.40
CA LYS A 120 2.57 -9.66 26.21
C LYS A 120 1.42 -9.09 27.07
N GLU A 121 1.65 -7.95 27.69
CA GLU A 121 0.74 -7.34 28.64
C GLU A 121 0.23 -6.00 28.13
N MET A 122 -0.65 -6.05 27.14
CA MET A 122 -1.25 -4.84 26.57
C MET A 122 -2.48 -4.41 27.36
N GLY A 123 -2.69 -3.08 27.44
CA GLY A 123 -3.88 -2.48 28.05
C GLY A 123 -4.71 -1.69 27.05
N VAL A 124 -6.02 -1.76 27.15
CA VAL A 124 -6.96 -0.88 26.45
C VAL A 124 -7.09 0.42 27.24
N ILE A 125 -7.09 1.56 26.55
CA ILE A 125 -7.21 2.87 27.20
C ILE A 125 -8.52 2.96 28.02
N ASP A 126 -8.40 3.43 29.25
CA ASP A 126 -9.53 3.69 30.16
C ASP A 126 -9.72 5.21 30.33
N THR A 127 -8.74 5.90 30.88
CA THR A 127 -8.78 7.36 31.05
C THR A 127 -7.61 8.05 30.35
N PHE A 128 -7.80 9.32 30.01
CA PHE A 128 -6.75 10.17 29.45
C PHE A 128 -6.81 11.56 30.09
N ASN A 129 -5.66 12.08 30.51
CA ASN A 129 -5.52 13.43 31.05
C ASN A 129 -4.89 14.36 30.01
N ASP A 130 -5.65 15.36 29.54
CA ASP A 130 -5.20 16.32 28.55
C ASP A 130 -4.06 17.23 29.01
N ALA A 131 -3.93 17.47 30.33
CA ALA A 131 -2.95 18.40 30.86
C ALA A 131 -1.51 17.87 30.74
N ASP A 132 -1.31 16.57 30.92
CA ASP A 132 0.03 15.96 30.92
C ASP A 132 0.16 14.74 30.01
N SER A 133 -0.90 14.39 29.25
CA SER A 133 -0.98 13.21 28.39
C SER A 133 -0.76 11.89 29.14
N SER A 134 -1.04 11.85 30.45
CA SER A 134 -1.08 10.59 31.20
C SER A 134 -2.35 9.81 30.89
N PHE A 135 -2.31 8.50 31.09
CA PHE A 135 -3.45 7.62 30.81
C PHE A 135 -3.46 6.45 31.79
N THR A 136 -4.64 5.86 31.97
CA THR A 136 -4.81 4.55 32.62
C THR A 136 -5.31 3.53 31.60
N THR A 137 -5.13 2.26 31.92
CA THR A 137 -5.57 1.16 31.06
C THR A 137 -6.25 0.07 31.85
N THR A 138 -7.17 -0.64 31.21
CA THR A 138 -7.65 -1.94 31.66
C THR A 138 -6.94 -3.03 30.85
N PRO A 139 -6.62 -4.20 31.46
CA PRO A 139 -5.97 -5.28 30.73
C PRO A 139 -6.77 -5.69 29.47
N ALA A 140 -6.09 -5.89 28.35
CA ALA A 140 -6.73 -6.38 27.15
C ALA A 140 -7.24 -7.82 27.36
N LYS A 141 -8.46 -8.11 26.88
CA LYS A 141 -9.10 -9.44 27.02
C LYS A 141 -8.39 -10.54 26.24
N THR A 142 -7.72 -10.17 25.15
CA THR A 142 -7.01 -11.09 24.26
C THR A 142 -5.67 -10.49 23.86
N GLN A 143 -4.69 -11.34 23.53
CA GLN A 143 -3.42 -10.87 22.99
C GLN A 143 -3.55 -10.48 21.52
N ILE A 144 -2.70 -9.56 21.08
CA ILE A 144 -2.56 -9.20 19.68
C ILE A 144 -1.97 -10.39 18.91
N THR A 145 -2.63 -10.81 17.83
CA THR A 145 -2.11 -11.84 16.91
C THR A 145 -1.50 -11.22 15.65
N ILE A 146 -0.73 -12.01 14.90
CA ILE A 146 -0.18 -11.59 13.59
C ILE A 146 -1.32 -11.23 12.63
N ARG A 147 -2.45 -11.98 12.65
CA ARG A 147 -3.65 -11.64 11.88
C ARG A 147 -4.20 -10.27 12.25
N HIS A 148 -4.32 -9.95 13.52
CA HIS A 148 -4.81 -8.65 13.98
C HIS A 148 -3.95 -7.48 13.45
N LEU A 149 -2.63 -7.67 13.35
CA LEU A 149 -1.71 -6.66 12.79
C LEU A 149 -1.90 -6.50 11.29
N LEU A 150 -2.01 -7.61 10.52
CA LEU A 150 -2.26 -7.60 9.08
C LEU A 150 -3.59 -6.94 8.71
N THR A 151 -4.60 -7.08 9.56
CA THR A 151 -5.97 -6.65 9.30
C THR A 151 -6.37 -5.34 9.96
N HIS A 152 -5.45 -4.67 10.66
CA HIS A 152 -5.73 -3.46 11.42
C HIS A 152 -6.81 -3.62 12.50
N THR A 153 -6.91 -4.82 13.09
CA THR A 153 -7.84 -5.13 14.18
C THR A 153 -7.13 -5.32 15.52
N SER A 154 -5.86 -4.93 15.63
CA SER A 154 -5.04 -5.08 16.85
C SER A 154 -5.39 -4.11 17.98
N GLY A 155 -6.08 -3.00 17.68
CA GLY A 155 -6.28 -1.89 18.62
C GLY A 155 -5.11 -0.91 18.70
N ILE A 156 -3.97 -1.18 18.06
CA ILE A 156 -2.86 -0.21 17.91
C ILE A 156 -3.35 0.99 17.09
N GLY A 157 -2.92 2.20 17.44
CA GLY A 157 -3.23 3.43 16.74
C GLY A 157 -2.22 3.80 15.64
N TYR A 158 -2.31 5.07 15.22
CA TYR A 158 -1.42 5.67 14.23
C TYR A 158 -1.26 7.16 14.54
N GLY A 159 -0.30 7.55 15.36
CA GLY A 159 -0.21 8.87 15.98
C GLY A 159 -0.51 10.05 15.07
N VAL A 160 0.20 10.19 13.94
CA VAL A 160 0.10 11.35 13.04
C VAL A 160 -1.29 11.55 12.42
N ILE A 161 -2.06 10.48 12.22
CA ILE A 161 -3.40 10.51 11.61
C ILE A 161 -4.51 10.13 12.59
N ASP A 162 -4.19 9.98 13.87
CA ASP A 162 -5.13 9.61 14.91
C ASP A 162 -5.82 10.84 15.52
N ILE A 163 -6.76 10.59 16.43
CA ILE A 163 -7.37 11.63 17.26
C ILE A 163 -6.32 12.23 18.21
N GLU A 164 -6.57 13.46 18.62
CA GLU A 164 -5.58 14.31 19.32
C GLU A 164 -4.93 13.64 20.54
N LYS A 165 -5.71 12.92 21.38
CA LYS A 165 -5.16 12.26 22.56
C LYS A 165 -4.09 11.22 22.24
N TYR A 166 -4.29 10.39 21.19
CA TYR A 166 -3.28 9.41 20.76
C TYR A 166 -2.06 10.08 20.14
N ARG A 167 -2.26 11.13 19.36
CA ARG A 167 -1.17 11.95 18.81
C ARG A 167 -0.28 12.51 19.93
N LYS A 168 -0.89 13.10 20.97
CA LYS A 168 -0.16 13.62 22.14
C LYS A 168 0.63 12.52 22.86
N MET A 169 0.00 11.36 23.10
CA MET A 169 0.66 10.22 23.76
C MET A 169 1.85 9.71 22.97
N TYR A 170 1.68 9.50 21.66
CA TYR A 170 2.73 8.99 20.78
C TYR A 170 3.90 9.97 20.67
N GLN A 171 3.63 11.26 20.51
CA GLN A 171 4.66 12.31 20.53
C GLN A 171 5.44 12.35 21.85
N LYS A 172 4.74 12.30 22.99
CA LYS A 172 5.37 12.26 24.31
C LYS A 172 6.25 11.02 24.49
N ALA A 173 5.85 9.88 23.94
CA ALA A 173 6.60 8.64 23.97
C ALA A 173 7.77 8.60 22.98
N GLY A 174 7.90 9.60 22.10
CA GLY A 174 8.92 9.66 21.05
C GLY A 174 8.75 8.55 20.02
N ILE A 175 7.50 8.18 19.70
CA ILE A 175 7.19 7.22 18.64
C ILE A 175 7.31 7.90 17.28
N ILE A 176 7.95 7.21 16.37
CA ILE A 176 8.05 7.59 14.96
C ILE A 176 6.98 6.83 14.20
N ASP A 177 5.96 7.55 13.74
CA ASP A 177 4.76 6.96 13.13
C ASP A 177 4.99 6.45 11.69
N ILE A 178 5.82 7.13 10.90
CA ILE A 178 5.94 6.85 9.46
C ILE A 178 7.37 6.90 8.92
N PHE A 179 8.04 8.03 9.05
CA PHE A 179 9.35 8.27 8.42
C PHE A 179 10.27 9.04 9.37
N THR A 180 11.57 8.80 9.25
CA THR A 180 12.55 9.63 9.96
C THR A 180 13.86 9.73 9.19
N ALA A 181 14.56 10.85 9.35
CA ALA A 181 15.95 10.99 8.95
C ALA A 181 16.92 10.71 10.11
N GLU A 182 16.40 10.59 11.34
CA GLU A 182 17.18 10.33 12.54
C GLU A 182 17.67 8.88 12.61
N PRO A 183 18.83 8.61 13.25
CA PRO A 183 19.41 7.27 13.37
C PRO A 183 18.72 6.42 14.45
N VAL A 184 17.41 6.21 14.29
CA VAL A 184 16.60 5.35 15.16
C VAL A 184 16.49 3.97 14.56
N LEU A 185 16.52 2.93 15.40
CA LEU A 185 16.25 1.55 14.99
C LEU A 185 14.74 1.27 15.02
N LEU A 186 14.27 0.48 14.05
CA LEU A 186 12.87 0.04 14.04
C LEU A 186 12.51 -0.69 15.34
N GLU A 187 13.40 -1.55 15.83
CA GLU A 187 13.24 -2.27 17.10
C GLU A 187 12.92 -1.35 18.28
N ASP A 188 13.68 -0.26 18.44
CA ASP A 188 13.50 0.67 19.57
C ASP A 188 12.14 1.37 19.48
N ASN A 189 11.71 1.71 18.27
CA ASN A 189 10.40 2.31 18.04
C ASN A 189 9.27 1.34 18.37
N ILE A 190 9.37 0.09 17.93
CA ILE A 190 8.36 -0.94 18.22
C ILE A 190 8.27 -1.23 19.72
N LYS A 191 9.40 -1.25 20.46
CA LYS A 191 9.39 -1.40 21.91
C LYS A 191 8.75 -0.21 22.66
N ARG A 192 8.84 1.02 22.10
CA ARG A 192 8.10 2.18 22.63
C ARG A 192 6.60 2.04 22.33
N LEU A 193 6.25 1.63 21.10
CA LEU A 193 4.86 1.41 20.68
C LEU A 193 4.15 0.38 21.55
N ALA A 194 4.84 -0.69 21.97
CA ALA A 194 4.31 -1.72 22.86
C ALA A 194 3.95 -1.20 24.27
N LYS A 195 4.36 0.01 24.65
CA LYS A 195 3.97 0.66 25.92
C LYS A 195 2.73 1.54 25.78
N MET A 196 2.21 1.72 24.58
CA MET A 196 1.06 2.58 24.31
C MET A 196 -0.24 1.81 24.50
N PRO A 197 -1.31 2.50 24.93
CA PRO A 197 -2.61 1.86 25.11
C PRO A 197 -3.25 1.53 23.78
N LEU A 198 -4.00 0.43 23.76
CA LEU A 198 -4.84 0.06 22.63
C LEU A 198 -6.14 0.89 22.63
N HIS A 199 -6.70 1.12 21.44
CA HIS A 199 -8.00 1.76 21.27
C HIS A 199 -9.17 0.88 21.76
N PHE A 200 -9.04 -0.45 21.58
CA PHE A 200 -10.04 -1.47 21.90
C PHE A 200 -9.35 -2.84 22.02
N ASN A 201 -10.09 -3.85 22.48
CA ASN A 201 -9.53 -5.20 22.57
C ASN A 201 -9.24 -5.77 21.17
N PRO A 202 -8.09 -6.44 20.98
CA PRO A 202 -7.73 -7.05 19.70
C PRO A 202 -8.86 -7.93 19.15
N GLY A 203 -9.21 -7.69 17.87
CA GLY A 203 -10.26 -8.39 17.14
C GLY A 203 -11.66 -7.78 17.25
N GLU A 204 -11.92 -6.82 18.15
CA GLU A 204 -13.27 -6.25 18.33
C GLU A 204 -13.64 -5.19 17.27
N ASN A 205 -12.67 -4.47 16.72
CA ASN A 205 -12.96 -3.38 15.78
C ASN A 205 -11.79 -3.16 14.80
N TYR A 206 -12.00 -2.30 13.82
CA TYR A 206 -10.99 -1.86 12.85
C TYR A 206 -10.43 -0.49 13.21
N LYS A 207 -9.11 -0.38 13.29
CA LYS A 207 -8.38 0.88 13.40
C LYS A 207 -7.13 0.81 12.54
N TYR A 208 -7.06 1.63 11.50
CA TYR A 208 -5.85 1.75 10.69
C TYR A 208 -4.65 2.08 11.58
N SER A 209 -3.53 1.34 11.44
CA SER A 209 -2.54 1.27 12.49
C SER A 209 -1.10 1.11 11.98
N GLU A 210 -0.14 1.29 12.90
CA GLU A 210 1.27 0.94 12.73
C GLU A 210 1.55 -0.57 12.82
N GLY A 211 0.51 -1.41 12.79
CA GLY A 211 0.67 -2.86 12.85
C GLY A 211 1.65 -3.43 11.81
N LEU A 212 1.75 -2.80 10.64
CA LEU A 212 2.69 -3.24 9.60
C LEU A 212 4.15 -2.88 9.90
N ASP A 213 4.43 -1.90 10.74
CA ASP A 213 5.77 -1.64 11.27
C ASP A 213 6.18 -2.72 12.27
N VAL A 214 5.23 -3.14 13.15
CA VAL A 214 5.43 -4.30 14.03
C VAL A 214 5.72 -5.57 13.21
N LEU A 215 5.01 -5.77 12.10
CA LEU A 215 5.23 -6.90 11.20
C LEU A 215 6.55 -6.78 10.41
N GLY A 216 6.98 -5.57 10.07
CA GLY A 216 8.32 -5.33 9.51
C GLY A 216 9.41 -5.80 10.46
N TYR A 217 9.30 -5.44 11.74
CA TYR A 217 10.23 -5.92 12.77
C TYR A 217 10.12 -7.44 12.99
N LEU A 218 8.91 -8.02 12.92
CA LEU A 218 8.74 -9.48 12.96
C LEU A 218 9.48 -10.18 11.82
N ILE A 219 9.47 -9.62 10.60
CA ILE A 219 10.27 -10.15 9.47
C ILE A 219 11.74 -10.14 9.83
N GLU A 220 12.29 -9.05 10.37
CA GLU A 220 13.69 -8.98 10.80
C GLU A 220 14.02 -10.05 11.85
N LYS A 221 13.18 -10.21 12.85
CA LYS A 221 13.35 -11.20 13.93
C LYS A 221 13.36 -12.64 13.42
N ILE A 222 12.48 -12.99 12.49
CA ILE A 222 12.34 -14.37 12.00
C ILE A 222 13.38 -14.69 10.93
N SER A 223 13.66 -13.73 10.03
CA SER A 223 14.59 -13.94 8.92
C SER A 223 16.06 -13.77 9.32
N GLY A 224 16.32 -13.02 10.40
CA GLY A 224 17.68 -12.61 10.80
C GLY A 224 18.31 -11.59 9.85
N GLN A 225 17.51 -10.94 9.00
CA GLN A 225 17.95 -9.94 8.02
C GLN A 225 17.28 -8.60 8.26
N PRO A 226 17.96 -7.47 8.01
CA PRO A 226 17.30 -6.17 7.93
C PRO A 226 16.17 -6.18 6.90
N LEU A 227 15.11 -5.43 7.16
CA LEU A 227 13.89 -5.45 6.34
C LEU A 227 14.14 -5.06 4.88
N ASP A 228 15.02 -4.09 4.64
CA ASP A 228 15.41 -3.66 3.29
C ASP A 228 16.13 -4.77 2.52
N VAL A 229 17.00 -5.53 3.17
CA VAL A 229 17.70 -6.69 2.59
C VAL A 229 16.69 -7.79 2.27
N PHE A 230 15.80 -8.12 3.21
CA PHE A 230 14.77 -9.13 2.99
C PHE A 230 13.89 -8.78 1.79
N PHE A 231 13.38 -7.55 1.70
CA PHE A 231 12.53 -7.14 0.57
C PHE A 231 13.29 -7.16 -0.74
N LYS A 232 14.52 -6.63 -0.75
CA LYS A 232 15.37 -6.61 -1.95
C LYS A 232 15.61 -8.03 -2.50
N GLU A 233 16.03 -8.95 -1.64
CA GLU A 233 16.42 -10.30 -2.10
C GLU A 233 15.20 -11.20 -2.38
N ARG A 234 14.15 -11.07 -1.58
CA ARG A 234 13.02 -11.99 -1.60
C ARG A 234 11.83 -11.51 -2.45
N ILE A 235 11.72 -10.19 -2.69
CA ILE A 235 10.58 -9.61 -3.42
C ILE A 235 11.06 -8.81 -4.63
N PHE A 236 11.92 -7.80 -4.44
CA PHE A 236 12.23 -6.86 -5.51
C PHE A 236 13.05 -7.49 -6.65
N LYS A 237 14.15 -8.17 -6.33
CA LYS A 237 14.96 -8.86 -7.35
C LYS A 237 14.17 -9.92 -8.13
N PRO A 238 13.43 -10.84 -7.49
CA PRO A 238 12.62 -11.81 -8.21
C PRO A 238 11.58 -11.20 -9.16
N LEU A 239 10.99 -10.05 -8.77
CA LEU A 239 10.01 -9.35 -9.59
C LEU A 239 10.63 -8.35 -10.59
N GLY A 240 11.94 -8.10 -10.52
CA GLY A 240 12.61 -7.07 -11.32
C GLY A 240 12.18 -5.65 -10.96
N MET A 241 11.91 -5.38 -9.68
CA MET A 241 11.54 -4.06 -9.14
C MET A 241 12.81 -3.26 -8.80
N ASP A 242 13.52 -2.79 -9.83
CA ASP A 242 14.86 -2.22 -9.70
C ASP A 242 14.88 -0.75 -9.23
N ASP A 243 13.70 -0.14 -9.10
CA ASP A 243 13.51 1.25 -8.68
C ASP A 243 12.68 1.37 -7.37
N THR A 244 12.68 0.31 -6.55
CA THR A 244 11.94 0.27 -5.28
C THR A 244 12.89 0.16 -4.09
N TYR A 245 12.83 1.14 -3.17
CA TYR A 245 13.79 1.29 -2.07
C TYR A 245 13.16 1.92 -0.83
N PHE A 246 13.69 1.63 0.35
CA PHE A 246 13.48 2.46 1.54
C PHE A 246 14.30 3.76 1.43
N TYR A 247 15.56 3.65 1.08
CA TYR A 247 16.50 4.76 0.89
C TYR A 247 17.13 4.65 -0.48
N LEU A 248 17.02 5.72 -1.25
CA LEU A 248 17.46 5.74 -2.65
C LEU A 248 18.98 5.73 -2.77
N PRO A 249 19.54 4.96 -3.73
CA PRO A 249 20.91 5.15 -4.17
C PRO A 249 21.13 6.58 -4.70
N GLN A 250 22.35 7.08 -4.56
CA GLN A 250 22.70 8.46 -4.94
C GLN A 250 22.42 8.77 -6.41
N ASP A 251 22.66 7.81 -7.29
CA ASP A 251 22.42 7.93 -8.74
C ASP A 251 20.93 8.00 -9.12
N LYS A 252 20.03 7.63 -8.20
CA LYS A 252 18.58 7.67 -8.39
C LYS A 252 17.88 8.82 -7.65
N ALA A 253 18.59 9.53 -6.79
CA ALA A 253 18.03 10.59 -5.95
C ALA A 253 17.37 11.71 -6.76
N ASN A 254 17.91 12.02 -7.94
CA ASN A 254 17.40 13.06 -8.86
C ASN A 254 16.08 12.70 -9.54
N ARG A 255 15.62 11.43 -9.41
CA ARG A 255 14.34 10.96 -9.94
C ARG A 255 13.21 11.04 -8.90
N LEU A 256 13.54 11.36 -7.65
CA LEU A 256 12.56 11.46 -6.57
C LEU A 256 11.68 12.70 -6.74
N VAL A 257 10.37 12.48 -6.87
CA VAL A 257 9.38 13.56 -7.00
C VAL A 257 9.28 14.33 -5.69
N SER A 258 9.27 15.65 -5.75
CA SER A 258 9.08 16.49 -4.59
C SER A 258 7.66 16.36 -4.04
N VAL A 259 7.52 16.27 -2.71
CA VAL A 259 6.19 16.41 -2.10
C VAL A 259 5.75 17.87 -2.29
N GLN A 260 4.57 18.05 -2.84
CA GLN A 260 4.03 19.38 -3.11
C GLN A 260 2.74 19.61 -2.31
N THR A 261 2.55 20.84 -1.88
CA THR A 261 1.37 21.32 -1.17
C THR A 261 0.94 22.67 -1.74
N LYS A 262 -0.29 23.10 -1.48
CA LYS A 262 -0.74 24.44 -1.84
C LYS A 262 -0.46 25.43 -0.72
N LYS A 263 0.18 26.55 -1.07
CA LYS A 263 0.35 27.73 -0.24
C LYS A 263 -0.17 28.92 -1.04
N ASP A 264 -1.14 29.65 -0.49
CA ASP A 264 -1.78 30.79 -1.16
C ASP A 264 -2.29 30.40 -2.58
N ASP A 265 -2.97 29.24 -2.66
CA ASP A 265 -3.48 28.59 -3.88
C ASP A 265 -2.45 28.24 -4.96
N LYS A 266 -1.16 28.36 -4.68
CA LYS A 266 -0.07 28.00 -5.58
C LYS A 266 0.67 26.76 -5.11
N TRP A 267 1.08 25.93 -6.07
CA TRP A 267 1.89 24.75 -5.79
C TRP A 267 3.29 25.15 -5.32
N SER A 268 3.70 24.58 -4.20
CA SER A 268 5.03 24.78 -3.60
C SER A 268 5.59 23.46 -3.10
N ILE A 269 6.92 23.36 -3.04
CA ILE A 269 7.59 22.18 -2.46
C ILE A 269 7.39 22.21 -0.95
N LEU A 270 6.99 21.09 -0.36
CA LEU A 270 6.99 20.88 1.07
C LEU A 270 8.44 20.63 1.53
N THR A 271 9.08 21.63 2.11
CA THR A 271 10.46 21.53 2.59
C THR A 271 10.56 21.07 4.04
N GLU A 272 9.55 21.34 4.85
CA GLU A 272 9.49 21.00 6.27
C GLU A 272 8.09 20.51 6.65
N PHE A 273 8.03 19.52 7.53
CA PHE A 273 6.80 19.04 8.11
C PHE A 273 7.05 18.63 9.56
N PRO A 274 6.14 18.95 10.51
CA PRO A 274 6.40 18.74 11.94
C PRO A 274 6.67 17.28 12.37
N TYR A 275 6.25 16.32 11.58
CA TYR A 275 6.27 14.90 11.97
C TYR A 275 7.31 14.06 11.23
N TYR A 276 7.93 14.59 10.16
CA TYR A 276 8.94 13.86 9.38
C TYR A 276 9.71 14.79 8.42
N ASP A 277 10.92 14.37 8.02
CA ASP A 277 11.65 15.04 6.92
C ASP A 277 11.13 14.51 5.56
N PRO A 278 10.56 15.38 4.70
CA PRO A 278 10.12 14.97 3.36
C PRO A 278 11.23 14.37 2.49
N LEU A 279 12.48 14.62 2.80
CA LEU A 279 13.65 14.09 2.08
C LEU A 279 14.21 12.81 2.70
N TYR A 280 13.50 12.17 3.63
CA TYR A 280 13.95 10.93 4.27
C TYR A 280 14.45 9.83 3.29
N PRO A 281 13.89 9.65 2.06
CA PRO A 281 14.42 8.62 1.16
C PRO A 281 15.84 8.88 0.67
N VAL A 282 16.30 10.13 0.76
CA VAL A 282 17.65 10.55 0.34
C VAL A 282 18.56 10.80 1.53
N LYS A 283 18.03 11.47 2.57
CA LYS A 283 18.81 11.94 3.75
C LYS A 283 18.78 10.98 4.94
N GLY A 284 17.87 9.98 4.95
CA GLY A 284 17.67 9.10 6.09
C GLY A 284 18.92 8.34 6.51
N ALA A 285 19.01 8.03 7.79
CA ALA A 285 20.15 7.35 8.41
C ALA A 285 20.31 5.88 8.01
N LYS A 286 19.35 5.32 7.26
CA LYS A 286 19.33 3.91 6.80
C LYS A 286 19.28 2.90 7.94
N THR A 287 18.63 3.26 9.03
CA THR A 287 18.46 2.43 10.23
C THR A 287 17.00 2.16 10.56
N PHE A 288 16.07 2.92 9.97
CA PHE A 288 14.63 2.81 10.18
C PHE A 288 13.92 2.39 8.89
N PHE A 289 13.50 1.14 8.81
CA PHE A 289 12.81 0.58 7.64
C PHE A 289 11.32 0.39 7.96
N SER A 290 10.52 1.48 7.82
CA SER A 290 9.10 1.41 8.13
C SER A 290 8.37 0.42 7.20
N GLY A 291 7.93 -0.70 7.75
CA GLY A 291 7.10 -1.69 7.04
C GLY A 291 5.70 -1.17 6.71
N GLY A 292 5.27 -0.10 7.39
CA GLY A 292 3.98 0.55 7.16
C GLY A 292 4.00 1.61 6.07
N ALA A 293 5.16 2.25 5.77
CA ALA A 293 5.15 3.43 4.91
C ALA A 293 6.48 3.78 4.21
N GLY A 294 7.58 3.09 4.50
CA GLY A 294 8.93 3.57 4.22
C GLY A 294 9.39 3.54 2.75
N LEU A 295 8.70 2.83 1.86
CA LEU A 295 9.18 2.60 0.49
C LEU A 295 8.90 3.78 -0.45
N SER A 296 9.80 3.93 -1.40
CA SER A 296 9.63 4.71 -2.63
C SER A 296 9.71 3.77 -3.83
N SER A 297 8.94 4.02 -4.89
CA SER A 297 8.84 3.16 -6.07
C SER A 297 8.40 3.92 -7.32
N THR A 298 8.40 3.26 -8.47
CA THR A 298 7.82 3.75 -9.73
C THR A 298 6.47 3.07 -10.01
N ALA A 299 5.67 3.65 -10.91
CA ALA A 299 4.43 3.03 -11.36
C ALA A 299 4.68 1.66 -12.00
N LEU A 300 5.76 1.52 -12.78
CA LEU A 300 6.11 0.27 -13.45
C LEU A 300 6.50 -0.84 -12.47
N ASP A 301 7.32 -0.55 -11.45
CA ASP A 301 7.70 -1.55 -10.47
C ASP A 301 6.51 -2.02 -9.66
N TYR A 302 5.63 -1.07 -9.25
CA TYR A 302 4.43 -1.44 -8.52
C TYR A 302 3.44 -2.22 -9.40
N ALA A 303 3.39 -1.97 -10.72
CA ALA A 303 2.61 -2.78 -11.66
C ALA A 303 3.11 -4.23 -11.74
N LYS A 304 4.44 -4.47 -11.71
CA LYS A 304 5.01 -5.83 -11.64
C LYS A 304 4.55 -6.57 -10.37
N PHE A 305 4.54 -5.87 -9.24
CA PHE A 305 4.04 -6.41 -7.97
C PHE A 305 2.55 -6.78 -8.04
N LEU A 306 1.70 -5.93 -8.59
CA LEU A 306 0.27 -6.21 -8.77
C LEU A 306 0.04 -7.35 -9.78
N GLN A 307 0.84 -7.41 -10.87
CA GLN A 307 0.75 -8.49 -11.84
C GLN A 307 1.09 -9.86 -11.22
N MET A 308 2.02 -9.90 -10.27
CA MET A 308 2.31 -11.12 -9.50
C MET A 308 1.03 -11.65 -8.81
N TYR A 309 0.22 -10.78 -8.23
CA TYR A 309 -1.05 -11.16 -7.61
C TYR A 309 -2.08 -11.63 -8.63
N LEU A 310 -2.24 -10.92 -9.76
CA LEU A 310 -3.12 -11.35 -10.85
C LEU A 310 -2.71 -12.71 -11.43
N ASN A 311 -1.43 -13.02 -11.41
CA ASN A 311 -0.87 -14.31 -11.82
C ASN A 311 -0.91 -15.38 -10.70
N ASN A 312 -1.67 -15.16 -9.63
CA ASN A 312 -1.75 -16.10 -8.50
C ASN A 312 -0.38 -16.41 -7.85
N GLY A 313 0.41 -15.37 -7.62
CA GLY A 313 1.66 -15.42 -6.85
C GLY A 313 2.94 -15.62 -7.65
N GLU A 314 2.89 -15.45 -8.99
CA GLU A 314 4.06 -15.64 -9.85
C GLU A 314 4.26 -14.49 -10.84
N TYR A 315 5.50 -14.09 -11.03
CA TYR A 315 5.90 -13.11 -12.04
C TYR A 315 7.38 -13.34 -12.44
N ASN A 316 7.76 -13.00 -13.66
CA ASN A 316 9.12 -13.13 -14.17
C ASN A 316 9.71 -14.55 -14.00
N GLY A 317 8.87 -15.59 -14.16
CA GLY A 317 9.24 -16.98 -13.95
C GLY A 317 9.57 -17.34 -12.48
N LYS A 318 9.31 -16.44 -11.53
CA LYS A 318 9.52 -16.64 -10.09
C LYS A 318 8.19 -16.69 -9.36
N ARG A 319 8.01 -17.71 -8.53
CA ARG A 319 6.87 -17.83 -7.65
C ARG A 319 7.23 -17.30 -6.26
N LEU A 320 6.56 -16.24 -5.84
CA LEU A 320 6.70 -15.67 -4.49
C LEU A 320 5.71 -16.29 -3.51
N LEU A 321 4.48 -16.52 -3.99
CA LEU A 321 3.38 -17.05 -3.18
C LEU A 321 2.67 -18.19 -3.91
N SER A 322 2.11 -19.11 -3.16
CA SER A 322 1.20 -20.10 -3.73
C SER A 322 -0.14 -19.47 -4.11
N ARG A 323 -0.86 -20.10 -5.03
CA ARG A 323 -2.21 -19.67 -5.40
C ARG A 323 -3.17 -19.67 -4.18
N THR A 324 -2.99 -20.62 -3.29
CA THR A 324 -3.82 -20.73 -2.08
C THR A 324 -3.54 -19.61 -1.08
N THR A 325 -2.29 -19.17 -0.96
CA THR A 325 -1.92 -18.01 -0.13
C THR A 325 -2.48 -16.72 -0.71
N VAL A 326 -2.38 -16.50 -2.02
CA VAL A 326 -3.03 -15.35 -2.67
C VAL A 326 -4.53 -15.33 -2.37
N ARG A 327 -5.22 -16.49 -2.47
CA ARG A 327 -6.63 -16.58 -2.11
C ARG A 327 -6.88 -16.20 -0.64
N SER A 328 -6.04 -16.68 0.28
CA SER A 328 -6.15 -16.34 1.71
C SER A 328 -5.95 -14.85 1.96
N ILE A 329 -5.03 -14.21 1.23
CA ILE A 329 -4.80 -12.75 1.32
C ILE A 329 -6.02 -11.96 0.88
N MET A 330 -6.72 -12.41 -0.16
CA MET A 330 -7.89 -11.72 -0.73
C MET A 330 -9.20 -12.01 0.02
N ALA A 331 -9.27 -13.07 0.82
CA ALA A 331 -10.47 -13.43 1.56
C ALA A 331 -10.82 -12.39 2.64
N ASN A 332 -12.11 -12.31 3.01
CA ASN A 332 -12.53 -11.50 4.16
C ASN A 332 -11.87 -12.02 5.44
N GLN A 333 -10.99 -11.23 6.03
CA GLN A 333 -10.22 -11.58 7.22
C GLN A 333 -10.69 -10.85 8.49
N ILE A 334 -11.69 -9.99 8.37
CA ILE A 334 -12.23 -9.18 9.47
C ILE A 334 -13.70 -9.50 9.78
N GLY A 335 -14.27 -10.54 9.13
CA GLY A 335 -15.65 -10.95 9.35
C GLY A 335 -16.65 -9.80 9.12
N ASP A 336 -17.50 -9.57 10.10
CA ASP A 336 -18.59 -8.59 10.02
C ASP A 336 -18.19 -7.17 10.51
N ILE A 337 -16.91 -6.91 10.81
CA ILE A 337 -16.45 -5.57 11.25
C ILE A 337 -16.78 -4.50 10.19
N TRP A 338 -16.72 -4.86 8.91
CA TRP A 338 -17.17 -4.00 7.80
C TRP A 338 -18.52 -4.43 7.20
N ALA A 339 -19.41 -5.01 8.00
CA ALA A 339 -20.71 -5.41 7.52
C ALA A 339 -21.45 -4.26 6.80
N GLY A 340 -22.08 -4.57 5.68
CA GLY A 340 -22.83 -3.59 4.88
C GLY A 340 -21.99 -2.74 3.92
N ARG A 341 -20.65 -2.78 3.96
CA ARG A 341 -19.79 -2.10 2.99
C ARG A 341 -19.76 -2.83 1.64
N ASN A 342 -19.26 -2.15 0.62
CA ASN A 342 -19.04 -2.67 -0.73
C ASN A 342 -17.70 -3.40 -0.87
N ASP A 343 -16.93 -3.45 0.20
CA ASP A 343 -15.61 -4.06 0.29
C ASP A 343 -15.43 -4.78 1.63
N HIS A 344 -14.42 -5.64 1.70
CA HIS A 344 -13.90 -6.21 2.94
C HIS A 344 -12.38 -6.02 3.00
N HIS A 345 -11.80 -6.22 4.18
CA HIS A 345 -10.34 -6.20 4.33
C HIS A 345 -9.78 -7.62 4.31
N GLY A 346 -8.82 -7.85 3.40
CA GLY A 346 -7.99 -9.05 3.36
C GLY A 346 -6.78 -8.95 4.29
N LEU A 347 -5.70 -9.70 4.00
CA LEU A 347 -4.44 -9.57 4.77
C LEU A 347 -3.51 -8.47 4.26
N ALA A 348 -3.84 -7.81 3.13
CA ALA A 348 -3.00 -6.79 2.51
C ALA A 348 -3.78 -5.67 1.82
N PHE A 349 -5.05 -5.88 1.51
CA PHE A 349 -5.82 -5.03 0.61
C PHE A 349 -7.26 -4.84 1.10
N SER A 350 -7.89 -3.73 0.69
CA SER A 350 -9.33 -3.64 0.55
C SER A 350 -9.72 -4.40 -0.73
N VAL A 351 -10.73 -5.25 -0.63
CA VAL A 351 -11.17 -6.15 -1.71
C VAL A 351 -12.67 -5.94 -1.93
N ILE A 352 -13.08 -5.66 -3.15
CA ILE A 352 -14.49 -5.51 -3.52
C ILE A 352 -15.20 -6.84 -3.34
N ASN A 353 -16.34 -6.80 -2.66
CA ASN A 353 -17.23 -7.94 -2.49
C ASN A 353 -18.36 -7.94 -3.53
N LYS A 354 -19.23 -8.97 -3.51
CA LYS A 354 -20.36 -9.05 -4.44
C LYS A 354 -21.26 -7.82 -4.42
N LYS A 355 -21.52 -7.25 -3.24
CA LYS A 355 -22.32 -6.03 -3.12
C LYS A 355 -21.66 -4.84 -3.83
N GLY A 356 -20.34 -4.74 -3.77
CA GLY A 356 -19.57 -3.71 -4.47
C GLY A 356 -19.59 -3.87 -5.99
N GLU A 357 -19.50 -5.10 -6.50
CA GLU A 357 -19.68 -5.40 -7.93
C GLU A 357 -21.10 -5.00 -8.38
N ASP A 358 -22.13 -5.40 -7.64
CA ASP A 358 -23.53 -5.10 -7.97
C ASP A 358 -23.86 -3.60 -7.92
N ALA A 359 -23.15 -2.82 -7.10
CA ALA A 359 -23.27 -1.37 -7.06
C ALA A 359 -22.68 -0.70 -8.32
N GLY A 360 -21.78 -1.38 -9.05
CA GLY A 360 -21.17 -0.94 -10.29
C GLY A 360 -20.08 0.13 -10.15
N GLY A 361 -19.35 0.36 -11.23
CA GLY A 361 -18.41 1.48 -11.40
C GLY A 361 -17.04 1.33 -10.72
N SER A 362 -16.83 0.29 -9.90
CA SER A 362 -15.59 0.16 -9.10
C SER A 362 -14.79 -1.12 -9.39
N GLY A 363 -15.20 -1.91 -10.38
CA GLY A 363 -14.62 -3.20 -10.75
C GLY A 363 -15.46 -4.38 -10.30
N SER A 364 -14.99 -5.58 -10.55
CA SER A 364 -15.65 -6.85 -10.24
C SER A 364 -15.38 -7.30 -8.79
N GLU A 365 -16.12 -8.29 -8.31
CA GLU A 365 -15.80 -8.99 -7.07
C GLU A 365 -14.36 -9.53 -7.12
N GLY A 366 -13.59 -9.27 -6.07
CA GLY A 366 -12.17 -9.59 -6.00
C GLY A 366 -11.23 -8.49 -6.46
N THR A 367 -11.72 -7.37 -7.04
CA THR A 367 -10.89 -6.19 -7.28
C THR A 367 -10.27 -5.72 -5.98
N PHE A 368 -8.95 -5.59 -5.94
CA PHE A 368 -8.22 -5.18 -4.76
C PHE A 368 -7.49 -3.84 -4.98
N SER A 369 -7.40 -3.04 -3.94
CA SER A 369 -6.87 -1.68 -4.04
C SER A 369 -6.33 -1.17 -2.71
N TRP A 370 -5.52 -0.13 -2.77
CA TRP A 370 -5.12 0.73 -1.66
C TRP A 370 -4.56 2.05 -2.19
N GLY A 371 -4.12 2.91 -1.26
CA GLY A 371 -3.47 4.19 -1.58
C GLY A 371 -2.28 4.48 -0.68
N GLY A 372 -1.62 5.60 -0.94
CA GLY A 372 -0.51 6.13 -0.16
C GLY A 372 -0.78 7.54 0.35
N TYR A 373 -0.18 7.88 1.48
CA TYR A 373 -0.33 9.16 2.18
C TYR A 373 -0.07 10.39 1.30
N PHE A 374 0.82 10.25 0.32
CA PHE A 374 1.15 11.31 -0.63
C PHE A 374 0.31 11.26 -1.91
N ASN A 375 -0.90 10.68 -1.84
CA ASN A 375 -1.87 10.67 -2.93
C ASN A 375 -1.51 9.73 -4.10
N THR A 376 -0.80 8.65 -3.83
CA THR A 376 -0.62 7.54 -4.77
C THR A 376 -1.79 6.55 -4.63
N GLN A 377 -2.26 5.95 -5.73
CA GLN A 377 -3.38 5.02 -5.73
C GLN A 377 -3.18 3.91 -6.74
N TYR A 378 -3.69 2.72 -6.42
CA TYR A 378 -3.73 1.59 -7.35
C TYR A 378 -4.97 0.75 -7.15
N PHE A 379 -5.30 0.00 -8.18
CA PHE A 379 -6.20 -1.14 -8.12
C PHE A 379 -5.75 -2.22 -9.11
N ALA A 380 -6.17 -3.45 -8.85
CA ALA A 380 -6.06 -4.54 -9.80
C ALA A 380 -7.30 -5.43 -9.72
N ASP A 381 -7.81 -5.83 -10.89
CA ASP A 381 -9.02 -6.62 -11.03
C ASP A 381 -8.65 -7.99 -11.61
N PRO A 382 -8.88 -9.10 -10.87
CA PRO A 382 -8.52 -10.43 -11.33
C PRO A 382 -9.48 -10.99 -12.38
N LYS A 383 -10.72 -10.49 -12.51
CA LYS A 383 -11.69 -10.95 -13.49
C LYS A 383 -11.39 -10.34 -14.86
N ASP A 384 -11.19 -9.03 -14.91
CA ASP A 384 -10.88 -8.29 -16.12
C ASP A 384 -9.38 -8.25 -16.42
N GLN A 385 -8.55 -8.83 -15.56
CA GLN A 385 -7.08 -8.86 -15.65
C GLN A 385 -6.47 -7.47 -15.89
N ILE A 386 -7.02 -6.45 -15.23
CA ILE A 386 -6.63 -5.05 -15.42
C ILE A 386 -5.94 -4.49 -14.18
N ILE A 387 -4.91 -3.69 -14.40
CA ILE A 387 -4.19 -2.91 -13.39
C ILE A 387 -4.32 -1.44 -13.74
N GLY A 388 -4.66 -0.62 -12.74
CA GLY A 388 -4.61 0.83 -12.84
C GLY A 388 -3.80 1.43 -11.69
N ILE A 389 -2.84 2.28 -12.03
CA ILE A 389 -1.99 3.00 -11.07
C ILE A 389 -1.96 4.47 -11.46
N ILE A 390 -2.22 5.35 -10.48
CA ILE A 390 -1.97 6.78 -10.62
C ILE A 390 -1.11 7.24 -9.45
N MET A 391 0.05 7.81 -9.76
CA MET A 391 1.00 8.29 -8.78
C MET A 391 1.09 9.81 -8.80
N LYS A 392 0.77 10.43 -7.70
CA LYS A 392 0.91 11.85 -7.40
C LYS A 392 1.80 12.01 -6.18
N GLN A 393 2.28 13.21 -5.90
CA GLN A 393 3.12 13.45 -4.71
C GLN A 393 2.69 14.74 -4.04
N THR A 394 1.50 14.70 -3.43
CA THR A 394 0.84 15.86 -2.84
C THR A 394 0.41 15.61 -1.39
N LEU A 395 0.36 16.66 -0.60
CA LEU A 395 -0.08 16.61 0.79
C LEU A 395 -1.03 17.79 1.10
N ASN A 396 -2.01 17.53 1.98
CA ASN A 396 -2.96 18.53 2.50
C ASN A 396 -3.73 19.28 1.40
N ILE A 397 -4.09 18.58 0.33
CA ILE A 397 -4.92 19.13 -0.75
C ILE A 397 -6.39 18.74 -0.58
N LYS A 398 -7.27 19.66 -0.98
CA LYS A 398 -8.72 19.44 -1.06
C LYS A 398 -9.16 19.47 -2.52
N GLY A 399 -10.20 18.72 -2.86
CA GLY A 399 -10.83 18.77 -4.17
C GLY A 399 -10.13 17.99 -5.28
N ASP A 400 -9.10 17.18 -4.98
CA ASP A 400 -8.55 16.24 -5.96
C ASP A 400 -9.47 15.04 -6.15
N GLU A 401 -10.08 14.97 -7.31
CA GLU A 401 -10.98 13.90 -7.72
C GLU A 401 -10.34 12.90 -8.69
N THR A 402 -9.08 13.13 -9.09
CA THR A 402 -8.42 12.36 -10.15
C THR A 402 -8.34 10.87 -9.85
N GLY A 403 -8.19 10.49 -8.58
CA GLY A 403 -8.03 9.09 -8.19
C GLY A 403 -9.27 8.23 -8.45
N TRP A 404 -10.46 8.67 -8.01
CA TRP A 404 -11.69 7.93 -8.26
C TRP A 404 -12.12 8.03 -9.73
N LYS A 405 -11.97 9.21 -10.37
CA LYS A 405 -12.23 9.39 -11.80
C LYS A 405 -11.34 8.46 -12.63
N PHE A 406 -10.05 8.40 -12.33
CA PHE A 406 -9.12 7.49 -13.01
C PHE A 406 -9.58 6.04 -12.93
N LYS A 407 -9.91 5.53 -11.72
CA LYS A 407 -10.37 4.16 -11.54
C LYS A 407 -11.65 3.89 -12.35
N GLN A 408 -12.66 4.75 -12.24
CA GLN A 408 -13.91 4.62 -12.97
C GLN A 408 -13.70 4.64 -14.49
N MET A 409 -12.89 5.59 -14.99
CA MET A 409 -12.64 5.75 -16.42
C MET A 409 -11.84 4.58 -17.00
N VAL A 410 -10.93 3.98 -16.24
CA VAL A 410 -10.18 2.79 -16.68
C VAL A 410 -11.15 1.64 -16.96
N PHE A 411 -12.10 1.33 -16.07
CA PHE A 411 -13.11 0.31 -16.33
C PHE A 411 -13.99 0.64 -17.53
N GLN A 412 -14.26 1.92 -17.80
CA GLN A 412 -15.03 2.35 -18.98
C GLN A 412 -14.26 2.23 -20.29
N THR A 413 -12.96 1.94 -20.26
CA THR A 413 -12.18 1.68 -21.49
C THR A 413 -12.39 0.27 -22.04
N LEU A 414 -12.91 -0.66 -21.25
CA LEU A 414 -13.23 -2.03 -21.67
C LEU A 414 -14.23 -2.01 -22.82
N ASN A 415 -13.96 -2.81 -23.86
CA ASN A 415 -14.71 -2.80 -25.14
C ASN A 415 -15.07 -4.21 -25.63
N ASP A 416 -14.87 -5.22 -24.83
CA ASP A 416 -15.19 -6.63 -25.06
C ASP A 416 -16.21 -7.17 -24.05
#